data_c6af1833cb66051b73e4328ce0724258
#
_entry.id   c6af1833cb66051b73e4328ce0724258
#
_cell.length_a   1.000
_cell.length_b   1.000
_cell.length_c   1.000
_cell.angle_alpha   90.00
_cell.angle_beta   90.00
_cell.angle_gamma   90.00
#
_symmetry.space_group_name_H-M   'P 1'
#
loop_
_entity.id
_entity.type
_entity.pdbx_description
1 polymer ?
#
loop_
_entity_poly.entity_id
_entity_poly.type
_entity_poly.pdbx_seq_one_letter_code
_entity_poly.pdbx_strand_id
1 'polypeptide(L)'
;MMEGKENSAMTILMDFAKPCKGKLIGSVVLAVLGAFCGMIPYIAVSRGIIMICHEDYAFSKLAFLALIAFAGYLGQVWFGTFSTMKSHESAFIILRNIRMAITEKLSRVPMGTILDTPSGKFKTIIVDTVEKLELPLAHMVPELTANILIPILMLVYLFSLDWRLALISLVTIPVGAFCYMGMMKDYEKRYARVLAAGKNMDAATVEYIGGIEVVKTFNQGERSYKKYADAVAENETAKATWFKQTNGYYVMGLSILTATLVGVLPLGSWLFINGSVEAGTLITCIILALGLVKPLIQALQYTDSLAMVDSTVKEVGNLLDEPELVRPTERAVLADADVSFDHVTFRYKETEVLHGISFDCAKNGMTAIVGPSGSGKSTIARLIASFWEAESGCVRIGGVDVRNIPLPQIMELVSYVSQDNFLFHLSIRENIRIGKPEATDAEIEAAAKKASCHDFIAALPEGYDTLAGDAGSHLSGGERQRIAIARAILKNSPIVVLDEATAFTDPENEAVIQASIAGLVAGKTLIVIAHRLSTITKADKILVVDKGNVAAEGTHEELLETSNLYKELWRAHMQGKDTAEEVV
;
A
#
# COMPACT_ATOMS: atom_id res chain seq x y z
N MET A 1 4.30 7.57 -28.30
CA MET A 1 2.91 7.15 -28.22
C MET A 1 2.90 5.63 -28.29
N MET A 2 2.98 4.96 -27.16
CA MET A 2 2.62 3.55 -27.02
C MET A 2 1.36 3.57 -26.18
N GLU A 3 0.23 3.21 -26.78
CA GLU A 3 -1.01 2.96 -26.08
C GLU A 3 -0.75 1.89 -25.03
N GLY A 4 -0.74 2.31 -23.74
CA GLY A 4 -0.69 1.38 -22.62
C GLY A 4 -1.94 0.53 -22.69
N LYS A 5 -1.81 -0.76 -23.03
CA LYS A 5 -2.85 -1.75 -22.76
C LYS A 5 -3.12 -1.68 -21.27
N GLU A 6 -4.28 -1.15 -20.86
CA GLU A 6 -4.82 -1.39 -19.53
C GLU A 6 -4.85 -2.91 -19.33
N ASN A 7 -3.87 -3.43 -18.62
CA ASN A 7 -3.89 -4.83 -18.24
C ASN A 7 -5.11 -5.04 -17.36
N SER A 8 -6.03 -5.89 -17.78
CA SER A 8 -7.19 -6.26 -16.96
C SER A 8 -6.67 -6.70 -15.58
N ALA A 9 -7.34 -6.27 -14.50
CA ALA A 9 -7.02 -6.68 -13.13
C ALA A 9 -6.83 -8.21 -13.01
N MET A 10 -7.64 -8.97 -13.76
CA MET A 10 -7.53 -10.42 -13.82
C MET A 10 -6.18 -10.88 -14.42
N THR A 11 -5.64 -10.17 -15.41
CA THR A 11 -4.34 -10.50 -16.03
C THR A 11 -3.20 -10.29 -15.01
N ILE A 12 -3.22 -9.17 -14.29
CA ILE A 12 -2.25 -8.87 -13.22
C ILE A 12 -2.29 -9.96 -12.14
N LEU A 13 -3.48 -10.31 -11.69
CA LEU A 13 -3.67 -11.34 -10.66
C LEU A 13 -3.17 -12.71 -11.13
N MET A 14 -3.45 -13.08 -12.38
CA MET A 14 -3.01 -14.35 -12.97
C MET A 14 -1.49 -14.43 -13.07
N ASP A 15 -0.78 -13.31 -13.30
CA ASP A 15 0.67 -13.27 -13.30
C ASP A 15 1.24 -13.59 -11.92
N PHE A 16 0.68 -13.02 -10.86
CA PHE A 16 1.07 -13.34 -9.50
C PHE A 16 0.69 -14.77 -9.08
N ALA A 17 -0.33 -15.36 -9.71
CA ALA A 17 -0.77 -16.74 -9.46
C ALA A 17 0.06 -17.81 -10.19
N LYS A 18 0.85 -17.44 -11.21
CA LYS A 18 1.67 -18.40 -12.01
C LYS A 18 2.48 -19.38 -11.16
N PRO A 19 3.20 -18.95 -10.10
CA PRO A 19 4.02 -19.86 -9.30
C PRO A 19 3.22 -20.91 -8.52
N CYS A 20 1.94 -20.63 -8.22
CA CYS A 20 1.07 -21.53 -7.46
C CYS A 20 -0.03 -22.20 -8.31
N LYS A 21 0.04 -22.09 -9.65
CA LYS A 21 -0.94 -22.67 -10.57
C LYS A 21 -1.26 -24.14 -10.31
N GLY A 22 -0.24 -24.95 -10.01
CA GLY A 22 -0.42 -26.37 -9.70
C GLY A 22 -1.25 -26.61 -8.43
N LYS A 23 -1.08 -25.77 -7.40
CA LYS A 23 -1.86 -25.85 -6.16
C LYS A 23 -3.32 -25.42 -6.40
N LEU A 24 -3.56 -24.37 -7.19
CA LEU A 24 -4.90 -23.93 -7.57
C LEU A 24 -5.65 -24.99 -8.37
N ILE A 25 -5.00 -25.59 -9.38
CA ILE A 25 -5.59 -26.73 -10.14
C ILE A 25 -5.88 -27.90 -9.19
N GLY A 26 -4.95 -28.23 -8.29
CA GLY A 26 -5.17 -29.26 -7.29
C GLY A 26 -6.35 -28.98 -6.36
N SER A 27 -6.55 -27.70 -5.96
CA SER A 27 -7.72 -27.26 -5.19
C SER A 27 -9.03 -27.52 -5.98
N VAL A 28 -9.08 -27.09 -7.24
CA VAL A 28 -10.26 -27.32 -8.11
C VAL A 28 -10.56 -28.81 -8.26
N VAL A 29 -9.55 -29.65 -8.53
CA VAL A 29 -9.74 -31.11 -8.67
C VAL A 29 -10.31 -31.71 -7.38
N LEU A 30 -9.78 -31.32 -6.22
CA LEU A 30 -10.29 -31.78 -4.92
C LEU A 30 -11.73 -31.27 -4.67
N ALA A 31 -12.05 -30.01 -5.04
CA ALA A 31 -13.41 -29.49 -4.94
C ALA A 31 -14.39 -30.29 -5.80
N VAL A 32 -14.00 -30.65 -7.02
CA VAL A 32 -14.78 -31.51 -7.92
C VAL A 32 -15.01 -32.88 -7.30
N LEU A 33 -13.97 -33.55 -6.79
CA LEU A 33 -14.10 -34.85 -6.09
C LEU A 33 -15.00 -34.73 -4.87
N GLY A 34 -14.86 -33.65 -4.09
CA GLY A 34 -15.73 -33.35 -2.95
C GLY A 34 -17.20 -33.19 -3.36
N ALA A 35 -17.47 -32.51 -4.47
CA ALA A 35 -18.83 -32.35 -5.02
C ALA A 35 -19.45 -33.70 -5.44
N PHE A 36 -18.71 -34.56 -6.10
CA PHE A 36 -19.17 -35.93 -6.41
C PHE A 36 -19.45 -36.74 -5.16
N CYS A 37 -18.55 -36.72 -4.16
CA CYS A 37 -18.77 -37.36 -2.88
C CYS A 37 -20.03 -36.81 -2.17
N GLY A 38 -20.28 -35.50 -2.26
CA GLY A 38 -21.45 -34.84 -1.70
C GLY A 38 -22.77 -35.24 -2.33
N MET A 39 -22.79 -35.80 -3.55
CA MET A 39 -23.98 -36.36 -4.18
C MET A 39 -24.35 -37.76 -3.64
N ILE A 40 -23.38 -38.51 -3.12
CA ILE A 40 -23.60 -39.88 -2.65
C ILE A 40 -24.68 -39.96 -1.55
N PRO A 41 -24.69 -39.10 -0.50
CA PRO A 41 -25.74 -39.10 0.50
C PRO A 41 -27.13 -38.91 -0.09
N TYR A 42 -27.29 -37.98 -1.02
CA TYR A 42 -28.59 -37.72 -1.67
C TYR A 42 -29.09 -38.93 -2.46
N ILE A 43 -28.20 -39.59 -3.21
CA ILE A 43 -28.53 -40.79 -3.96
C ILE A 43 -28.88 -41.95 -3.03
N ALA A 44 -28.09 -42.14 -1.96
CA ALA A 44 -28.32 -43.23 -0.98
C ALA A 44 -29.65 -43.03 -0.23
N VAL A 45 -29.94 -41.81 0.24
CA VAL A 45 -31.22 -41.47 0.90
C VAL A 45 -32.39 -41.66 -0.07
N SER A 46 -32.25 -41.18 -1.31
CA SER A 46 -33.26 -41.38 -2.36
C SER A 46 -33.58 -42.87 -2.56
N ARG A 47 -32.57 -43.71 -2.71
CA ARG A 47 -32.73 -45.16 -2.86
C ARG A 47 -33.40 -45.79 -1.64
N GLY A 48 -33.01 -45.39 -0.44
CA GLY A 48 -33.62 -45.85 0.83
C GLY A 48 -35.12 -45.52 0.90
N ILE A 49 -35.49 -44.28 0.52
CA ILE A 49 -36.90 -43.83 0.49
C ILE A 49 -37.69 -44.65 -0.53
N ILE A 50 -37.19 -44.84 -1.75
CA ILE A 50 -37.85 -45.64 -2.79
C ILE A 50 -38.06 -47.09 -2.33
N MET A 51 -37.04 -47.71 -1.68
CA MET A 51 -37.17 -49.06 -1.11
C MET A 51 -38.23 -49.15 -0.03
N ILE A 52 -38.30 -48.16 0.87
CA ILE A 52 -39.34 -48.10 1.91
C ILE A 52 -40.72 -47.99 1.29
N CYS A 53 -40.92 -47.16 0.27
CA CYS A 53 -42.18 -47.01 -0.44
C CYS A 53 -42.64 -48.26 -1.18
N HIS A 54 -41.70 -49.11 -1.61
CA HIS A 54 -41.96 -50.40 -2.26
C HIS A 54 -42.03 -51.58 -1.25
N GLU A 55 -42.03 -51.34 0.03
CA GLU A 55 -42.06 -52.34 1.10
C GLU A 55 -40.83 -53.30 1.08
N ASP A 56 -39.79 -53.00 0.33
CA ASP A 56 -38.51 -53.78 0.27
C ASP A 56 -37.47 -53.17 1.28
N TYR A 57 -37.80 -53.23 2.58
CA TYR A 57 -36.96 -52.65 3.62
C TYR A 57 -36.31 -53.67 4.55
N ALA A 58 -35.35 -54.44 4.06
CA ALA A 58 -34.48 -55.19 4.93
C ALA A 58 -33.53 -54.27 5.69
N PHE A 59 -33.44 -54.40 7.03
CA PHE A 59 -32.54 -53.55 7.86
C PHE A 59 -31.12 -53.52 7.35
N SER A 60 -30.61 -54.66 6.89
CA SER A 60 -29.24 -54.75 6.33
C SER A 60 -29.03 -53.90 5.09
N LYS A 61 -30.00 -53.79 4.20
CA LYS A 61 -29.95 -52.93 3.00
C LYS A 61 -29.98 -51.44 3.38
N LEU A 62 -30.86 -51.06 4.29
CA LEU A 62 -30.92 -49.69 4.79
C LEU A 62 -29.66 -49.27 5.56
N ALA A 63 -29.12 -50.16 6.39
CA ALA A 63 -27.87 -49.93 7.10
C ALA A 63 -26.68 -49.78 6.12
N PHE A 64 -26.66 -50.54 5.04
CA PHE A 64 -25.65 -50.43 3.99
C PHE A 64 -25.75 -49.07 3.23
N LEU A 65 -26.97 -48.62 2.89
CA LEU A 65 -27.17 -47.29 2.30
C LEU A 65 -26.77 -46.16 3.25
N ALA A 66 -27.08 -46.29 4.54
CA ALA A 66 -26.64 -45.32 5.55
C ALA A 66 -25.10 -45.25 5.65
N LEU A 67 -24.41 -46.42 5.58
CA LEU A 67 -22.96 -46.46 5.56
C LEU A 67 -22.37 -45.78 4.32
N ILE A 68 -22.97 -46.01 3.14
CA ILE A 68 -22.57 -45.35 1.88
C ILE A 68 -22.78 -43.84 1.98
N ALA A 69 -23.93 -43.40 2.50
CA ALA A 69 -24.20 -41.98 2.71
C ALA A 69 -23.17 -41.34 3.66
N PHE A 70 -22.83 -42.03 4.75
CA PHE A 70 -21.82 -41.58 5.70
C PHE A 70 -20.43 -41.49 5.05
N ALA A 71 -20.02 -42.53 4.31
CA ALA A 71 -18.75 -42.54 3.59
C ALA A 71 -18.68 -41.38 2.54
N GLY A 72 -19.75 -41.15 1.81
CA GLY A 72 -19.87 -40.03 0.87
C GLY A 72 -19.72 -38.67 1.56
N TYR A 73 -20.39 -38.49 2.71
CA TYR A 73 -20.27 -37.26 3.51
C TYR A 73 -18.85 -37.06 4.02
N LEU A 74 -18.21 -38.09 4.56
CA LEU A 74 -16.81 -38.02 4.99
C LEU A 74 -15.89 -37.67 3.82
N GLY A 75 -16.10 -38.28 2.65
CA GLY A 75 -15.35 -37.94 1.44
C GLY A 75 -15.52 -36.48 1.04
N GLN A 76 -16.74 -35.96 1.06
CA GLN A 76 -17.03 -34.54 0.78
C GLN A 76 -16.27 -33.61 1.73
N VAL A 77 -16.33 -33.87 3.04
CA VAL A 77 -15.64 -33.06 4.06
C VAL A 77 -14.12 -33.15 3.85
N TRP A 78 -13.59 -34.34 3.65
CA TRP A 78 -12.15 -34.58 3.50
C TRP A 78 -11.60 -33.87 2.25
N PHE A 79 -12.19 -34.13 1.07
CA PHE A 79 -11.78 -33.47 -0.17
C PHE A 79 -11.97 -31.95 -0.13
N GLY A 80 -13.08 -31.47 0.46
CA GLY A 80 -13.35 -30.06 0.66
C GLY A 80 -12.29 -29.37 1.51
N THR A 81 -11.94 -29.97 2.66
CA THR A 81 -10.89 -29.45 3.56
C THR A 81 -9.53 -29.36 2.86
N PHE A 82 -9.10 -30.40 2.15
CA PHE A 82 -7.82 -30.37 1.42
C PHE A 82 -7.85 -29.40 0.23
N SER A 83 -9.01 -29.24 -0.42
CA SER A 83 -9.20 -28.24 -1.48
C SER A 83 -9.00 -26.82 -0.94
N THR A 84 -9.68 -26.48 0.16
CA THR A 84 -9.56 -25.17 0.80
C THR A 84 -8.15 -24.92 1.32
N MET A 85 -7.50 -25.92 1.94
CA MET A 85 -6.12 -25.80 2.41
C MET A 85 -5.15 -25.44 1.26
N LYS A 86 -5.25 -26.12 0.11
CA LYS A 86 -4.42 -25.78 -1.08
C LYS A 86 -4.72 -24.38 -1.62
N SER A 87 -5.96 -23.96 -1.56
CA SER A 87 -6.37 -22.60 -1.99
C SER A 87 -5.80 -21.54 -1.04
N HIS A 88 -5.85 -21.72 0.28
CA HIS A 88 -5.21 -20.83 1.25
C HIS A 88 -3.71 -20.73 1.05
N GLU A 89 -3.01 -21.86 0.88
CA GLU A 89 -1.58 -21.83 0.56
C GLU A 89 -1.29 -21.02 -0.71
N SER A 90 -2.14 -21.12 -1.71
CA SER A 90 -2.01 -20.35 -2.96
C SER A 90 -2.26 -18.86 -2.72
N ALA A 91 -3.29 -18.52 -1.97
CA ALA A 91 -3.61 -17.14 -1.59
C ALA A 91 -2.42 -16.48 -0.88
N PHE A 92 -1.85 -17.12 0.15
CA PHE A 92 -0.68 -16.57 0.86
C PHE A 92 0.55 -16.39 -0.05
N ILE A 93 0.78 -17.28 -1.01
CA ILE A 93 1.86 -17.13 -2.00
C ILE A 93 1.59 -15.90 -2.89
N ILE A 94 0.36 -15.73 -3.37
CA ILE A 94 -0.04 -14.58 -4.20
C ILE A 94 0.14 -13.28 -3.42
N LEU A 95 -0.38 -13.19 -2.20
CA LEU A 95 -0.27 -12.00 -1.35
C LEU A 95 1.19 -11.64 -1.07
N ARG A 96 2.02 -12.65 -0.75
CA ARG A 96 3.46 -12.45 -0.57
C ARG A 96 4.10 -11.88 -1.83
N ASN A 97 3.81 -12.44 -3.00
CA ASN A 97 4.40 -12.01 -4.27
C ASN A 97 3.98 -10.57 -4.62
N ILE A 98 2.71 -10.21 -4.37
CA ILE A 98 2.22 -8.83 -4.54
C ILE A 98 2.98 -7.88 -3.62
N ARG A 99 3.10 -8.20 -2.32
CA ARG A 99 3.84 -7.37 -1.35
C ARG A 99 5.31 -7.18 -1.74
N MET A 100 5.96 -8.26 -2.17
CA MET A 100 7.36 -8.19 -2.64
C MET A 100 7.49 -7.33 -3.90
N ALA A 101 6.58 -7.48 -4.87
CA ALA A 101 6.60 -6.67 -6.09
C ALA A 101 6.38 -5.18 -5.78
N ILE A 102 5.46 -4.84 -4.87
CA ILE A 102 5.26 -3.45 -4.43
C ILE A 102 6.53 -2.90 -3.77
N THR A 103 7.14 -3.67 -2.86
CA THR A 103 8.35 -3.23 -2.16
C THR A 103 9.52 -3.03 -3.13
N GLU A 104 9.69 -3.94 -4.09
CA GLU A 104 10.69 -3.83 -5.16
C GLU A 104 10.41 -2.61 -6.05
N LYS A 105 9.15 -2.38 -6.42
CA LYS A 105 8.74 -1.21 -7.19
C LYS A 105 9.06 0.10 -6.47
N LEU A 106 8.76 0.19 -5.17
CA LEU A 106 9.06 1.37 -4.35
C LEU A 106 10.57 1.68 -4.30
N SER A 107 11.43 0.69 -4.46
CA SER A 107 12.88 0.93 -4.52
C SER A 107 13.37 1.48 -5.87
N ARG A 108 12.53 1.44 -6.93
CA ARG A 108 12.88 1.85 -8.30
C ARG A 108 12.19 3.12 -8.77
N VAL A 109 11.07 3.49 -8.14
CA VAL A 109 10.38 4.75 -8.46
C VAL A 109 11.19 5.94 -7.96
N PRO A 110 11.02 7.15 -8.58
CA PRO A 110 11.65 8.36 -8.08
C PRO A 110 11.33 8.58 -6.59
N MET A 111 12.32 9.00 -5.81
CA MET A 111 12.11 9.33 -4.40
C MET A 111 11.03 10.41 -4.23
N GLY A 112 10.89 11.30 -5.22
CA GLY A 112 9.83 12.30 -5.26
C GLY A 112 8.42 11.72 -5.17
N THR A 113 8.15 10.65 -5.91
CA THR A 113 6.85 9.95 -5.85
C THR A 113 6.57 9.43 -4.44
N ILE A 114 7.61 8.94 -3.75
CA ILE A 114 7.49 8.44 -2.37
C ILE A 114 7.24 9.59 -1.40
N LEU A 115 8.01 10.68 -1.50
CA LEU A 115 7.91 11.84 -0.62
C LEU A 115 6.59 12.63 -0.79
N ASP A 116 6.04 12.66 -2.00
CA ASP A 116 4.76 13.30 -2.31
C ASP A 116 3.54 12.49 -1.82
N THR A 117 3.76 11.23 -1.45
CA THR A 117 2.69 10.32 -1.01
C THR A 117 2.80 10.08 0.50
N PRO A 118 1.76 10.34 1.29
CA PRO A 118 1.77 10.05 2.72
C PRO A 118 2.12 8.58 2.99
N SER A 119 3.05 8.33 3.92
CA SER A 119 3.51 6.96 4.26
C SER A 119 2.37 6.03 4.69
N GLY A 120 1.34 6.58 5.33
CA GLY A 120 0.13 5.85 5.69
C GLY A 120 -0.60 5.25 4.48
N LYS A 121 -0.54 5.90 3.30
CA LYS A 121 -1.15 5.36 2.08
C LYS A 121 -0.42 4.09 1.60
N PHE A 122 0.91 4.09 1.61
CA PHE A 122 1.68 2.89 1.27
C PHE A 122 1.41 1.74 2.25
N LYS A 123 1.39 2.04 3.56
CA LYS A 123 1.00 1.06 4.59
C LYS A 123 -0.38 0.46 4.30
N THR A 124 -1.36 1.30 3.99
CA THR A 124 -2.72 0.85 3.66
C THR A 124 -2.71 -0.05 2.43
N ILE A 125 -1.98 0.27 1.36
CA ILE A 125 -1.93 -0.56 0.16
C ILE A 125 -1.24 -1.89 0.45
N ILE A 126 -0.04 -1.88 1.06
CA ILE A 126 0.79 -3.08 1.26
C ILE A 126 0.16 -4.04 2.28
N VAL A 127 -0.43 -3.50 3.34
CA VAL A 127 -0.97 -4.31 4.44
C VAL A 127 -2.48 -4.52 4.24
N ASP A 128 -3.27 -3.45 4.33
CA ASP A 128 -4.72 -3.56 4.48
C ASP A 128 -5.42 -3.89 3.16
N THR A 129 -4.99 -3.27 2.04
CA THR A 129 -5.63 -3.49 0.73
C THR A 129 -5.25 -4.87 0.16
N VAL A 130 -3.97 -5.27 0.24
CA VAL A 130 -3.54 -6.60 -0.21
C VAL A 130 -4.18 -7.70 0.63
N GLU A 131 -4.34 -7.52 1.96
CA GLU A 131 -4.98 -8.50 2.85
C GLU A 131 -6.42 -8.80 2.47
N LYS A 132 -7.16 -7.81 1.96
CA LYS A 132 -8.54 -8.01 1.49
C LYS A 132 -8.68 -9.06 0.38
N LEU A 133 -7.60 -9.39 -0.32
CA LEU A 133 -7.59 -10.43 -1.34
C LEU A 133 -7.56 -11.85 -0.75
N GLU A 134 -7.18 -12.04 0.53
CA GLU A 134 -7.01 -13.36 1.13
C GLU A 134 -8.28 -14.19 1.03
N LEU A 135 -9.36 -13.74 1.65
CA LEU A 135 -10.63 -14.47 1.71
C LEU A 135 -11.18 -14.80 0.33
N PRO A 136 -11.30 -13.84 -0.61
CA PRO A 136 -11.75 -14.16 -1.97
C PRO A 136 -10.87 -15.19 -2.66
N LEU A 137 -9.55 -15.05 -2.61
CA LEU A 137 -8.64 -15.99 -3.28
C LEU A 137 -8.66 -17.38 -2.64
N ALA A 138 -8.79 -17.46 -1.33
CA ALA A 138 -8.78 -18.72 -0.60
C ALA A 138 -10.09 -19.51 -0.76
N HIS A 139 -11.23 -18.82 -0.77
CA HIS A 139 -12.55 -19.47 -0.73
C HIS A 139 -13.25 -19.48 -2.10
N MET A 140 -13.10 -18.43 -2.92
CA MET A 140 -13.82 -18.33 -4.17
C MET A 140 -13.51 -19.51 -5.13
N VAL A 141 -12.26 -19.90 -5.27
CA VAL A 141 -11.86 -20.95 -6.23
C VAL A 141 -12.48 -22.31 -5.86
N PRO A 142 -12.30 -22.87 -4.64
CA PRO A 142 -12.89 -24.17 -4.29
C PRO A 142 -14.41 -24.12 -4.11
N GLU A 143 -14.91 -23.10 -3.45
CA GLU A 143 -16.34 -23.03 -3.10
C GLU A 143 -17.20 -22.69 -4.30
N LEU A 144 -16.77 -21.77 -5.17
CA LEU A 144 -17.49 -21.48 -6.41
C LEU A 144 -17.55 -22.73 -7.30
N THR A 145 -16.44 -23.49 -7.39
CA THR A 145 -16.42 -24.76 -8.12
C THR A 145 -17.46 -25.73 -7.57
N ALA A 146 -17.50 -25.93 -6.24
CA ALA A 146 -18.46 -26.81 -5.59
C ALA A 146 -19.90 -26.30 -5.72
N ASN A 147 -20.12 -25.00 -5.47
CA ASN A 147 -21.43 -24.37 -5.50
C ASN A 147 -22.06 -24.27 -6.90
N ILE A 148 -21.27 -24.38 -7.96
CA ILE A 148 -21.76 -24.51 -9.34
C ILE A 148 -21.98 -25.98 -9.70
N LEU A 149 -21.05 -26.84 -9.35
CA LEU A 149 -21.07 -28.24 -9.78
C LEU A 149 -22.17 -29.06 -9.06
N ILE A 150 -22.35 -28.86 -7.76
CA ILE A 150 -23.36 -29.59 -6.97
C ILE A 150 -24.78 -29.38 -7.52
N PRO A 151 -25.27 -28.15 -7.77
CA PRO A 151 -26.57 -27.94 -8.41
C PRO A 151 -26.72 -28.59 -9.78
N ILE A 152 -25.65 -28.55 -10.61
CA ILE A 152 -25.66 -29.22 -11.92
C ILE A 152 -25.84 -30.72 -11.75
N LEU A 153 -25.08 -31.37 -10.86
CA LEU A 153 -25.21 -32.80 -10.58
C LEU A 153 -26.59 -33.16 -10.04
N MET A 154 -27.13 -32.32 -9.12
CA MET A 154 -28.49 -32.48 -8.60
C MET A 154 -29.54 -32.38 -9.67
N LEU A 155 -29.41 -31.40 -10.59
CA LEU A 155 -30.34 -31.26 -11.73
C LEU A 155 -30.27 -32.45 -12.65
N VAL A 156 -29.07 -32.91 -13.02
CA VAL A 156 -28.90 -34.13 -13.85
C VAL A 156 -29.62 -35.32 -13.21
N TYR A 157 -29.47 -35.48 -11.89
CA TYR A 157 -30.14 -36.55 -11.17
C TYR A 157 -31.67 -36.35 -11.11
N LEU A 158 -32.15 -35.13 -10.85
CA LEU A 158 -33.58 -34.79 -10.90
C LEU A 158 -34.19 -35.10 -12.29
N PHE A 159 -33.54 -34.72 -13.38
CA PHE A 159 -34.00 -35.03 -14.74
C PHE A 159 -34.06 -36.54 -15.02
N SER A 160 -33.17 -37.33 -14.44
CA SER A 160 -33.20 -38.77 -14.54
C SER A 160 -34.36 -39.44 -13.80
N LEU A 161 -34.92 -38.77 -12.78
CA LEU A 161 -36.04 -39.22 -11.99
C LEU A 161 -37.38 -38.83 -12.62
N ASP A 162 -37.63 -37.54 -12.82
CA ASP A 162 -38.79 -37.01 -13.52
C ASP A 162 -38.50 -35.61 -14.08
N TRP A 163 -38.52 -35.48 -15.40
CA TRP A 163 -38.20 -34.24 -16.11
C TRP A 163 -39.19 -33.10 -15.81
N ARG A 164 -40.47 -33.41 -15.47
CA ARG A 164 -41.49 -32.41 -15.16
C ARG A 164 -41.22 -31.77 -13.81
N LEU A 165 -40.88 -32.58 -12.80
CA LEU A 165 -40.51 -32.09 -11.48
C LEU A 165 -39.16 -31.36 -11.50
N ALA A 166 -38.21 -31.79 -12.32
CA ALA A 166 -36.97 -31.07 -12.58
C ALA A 166 -37.20 -29.68 -13.16
N LEU A 167 -38.05 -29.55 -14.18
CA LEU A 167 -38.38 -28.25 -14.78
C LEU A 167 -39.07 -27.31 -13.79
N ILE A 168 -40.07 -27.82 -13.00
CA ILE A 168 -40.76 -26.97 -12.04
C ILE A 168 -39.82 -26.48 -10.91
N SER A 169 -38.82 -27.29 -10.53
CA SER A 169 -37.83 -26.89 -9.53
C SER A 169 -36.91 -25.76 -10.04
N LEU A 170 -36.78 -25.58 -11.34
CA LEU A 170 -36.02 -24.50 -11.96
C LEU A 170 -36.80 -23.18 -12.10
N VAL A 171 -38.14 -23.18 -12.00
CA VAL A 171 -38.97 -21.98 -12.26
C VAL A 171 -38.62 -20.81 -11.32
N THR A 172 -38.21 -21.10 -10.10
CA THR A 172 -37.83 -20.07 -9.13
C THR A 172 -36.52 -19.36 -9.50
N ILE A 173 -35.63 -19.99 -10.26
CA ILE A 173 -34.33 -19.43 -10.62
C ILE A 173 -34.46 -18.21 -11.53
N PRO A 174 -35.15 -18.27 -12.71
CA PRO A 174 -35.31 -17.09 -13.57
C PRO A 174 -36.11 -15.97 -12.89
N VAL A 175 -37.10 -16.30 -12.05
CA VAL A 175 -37.86 -15.27 -11.31
C VAL A 175 -36.96 -14.59 -10.24
N GLY A 176 -36.19 -15.36 -9.51
CA GLY A 176 -35.20 -14.81 -8.56
C GLY A 176 -34.12 -14.00 -9.25
N ALA A 177 -33.64 -14.46 -10.42
CA ALA A 177 -32.67 -13.72 -11.24
C ALA A 177 -33.23 -12.38 -11.75
N PHE A 178 -34.51 -12.33 -12.12
CA PHE A 178 -35.17 -11.08 -12.48
C PHE A 178 -35.20 -10.07 -11.32
N CYS A 179 -35.49 -10.54 -10.11
CA CYS A 179 -35.38 -9.69 -8.90
C CYS A 179 -33.95 -9.19 -8.68
N TYR A 180 -32.96 -10.08 -8.84
CA TYR A 180 -31.55 -9.71 -8.71
C TYR A 180 -31.11 -8.67 -9.76
N MET A 181 -31.55 -8.80 -11.02
CA MET A 181 -31.32 -7.78 -12.06
C MET A 181 -31.94 -6.43 -11.68
N GLY A 182 -33.11 -6.43 -11.05
CA GLY A 182 -33.72 -5.21 -10.49
C GLY A 182 -32.87 -4.54 -9.42
N MET A 183 -32.20 -5.33 -8.58
CA MET A 183 -31.24 -4.85 -7.58
C MET A 183 -30.00 -4.23 -8.24
N MET A 184 -29.50 -4.84 -9.32
CA MET A 184 -28.29 -4.40 -10.04
C MET A 184 -28.49 -3.11 -10.85
N LYS A 185 -29.75 -2.69 -11.09
CA LYS A 185 -30.01 -1.45 -11.81
C LYS A 185 -29.39 -0.26 -11.07
N ASP A 186 -28.51 0.50 -11.74
CA ASP A 186 -27.75 1.63 -11.19
C ASP A 186 -26.88 1.28 -9.96
N TYR A 187 -26.53 0.00 -9.77
CA TYR A 187 -25.76 -0.49 -8.61
C TYR A 187 -24.44 0.26 -8.45
N GLU A 188 -23.65 0.38 -9.53
CA GLU A 188 -22.35 1.04 -9.50
C GLU A 188 -22.45 2.50 -8.98
N LYS A 189 -23.42 3.26 -9.49
CA LYS A 189 -23.63 4.65 -9.10
C LYS A 189 -24.03 4.80 -7.62
N ARG A 190 -24.90 3.90 -7.17
CA ARG A 190 -25.37 3.89 -5.77
C ARG A 190 -24.26 3.46 -4.82
N TYR A 191 -23.52 2.42 -5.19
CA TYR A 191 -22.42 1.90 -4.38
C TYR A 191 -21.22 2.86 -4.36
N ALA A 192 -20.91 3.53 -5.47
CA ALA A 192 -19.89 4.58 -5.52
C ALA A 192 -20.17 5.70 -4.50
N ARG A 193 -21.44 6.08 -4.30
CA ARG A 193 -21.83 7.06 -3.27
C ARG A 193 -21.53 6.56 -1.85
N VAL A 194 -21.79 5.29 -1.56
CA VAL A 194 -21.47 4.67 -0.26
C VAL A 194 -19.97 4.66 -0.02
N LEU A 195 -19.18 4.29 -1.06
CA LEU A 195 -17.72 4.30 -0.99
C LEU A 195 -17.16 5.71 -0.77
N ALA A 196 -17.70 6.71 -1.48
CA ALA A 196 -17.28 8.10 -1.32
C ALA A 196 -17.56 8.62 0.11
N ALA A 197 -18.76 8.38 0.63
CA ALA A 197 -19.13 8.76 2.00
C ALA A 197 -18.26 8.03 3.05
N GLY A 198 -17.92 6.74 2.81
CA GLY A 198 -16.98 6.00 3.65
C GLY A 198 -15.59 6.63 3.68
N LYS A 199 -15.04 6.95 2.51
CA LYS A 199 -13.72 7.61 2.39
C LYS A 199 -13.70 8.98 3.08
N ASN A 200 -14.78 9.77 2.95
CA ASN A 200 -14.90 11.06 3.62
C ASN A 200 -14.93 10.90 5.15
N MET A 201 -15.65 9.91 5.66
CA MET A 201 -15.68 9.60 7.09
C MET A 201 -14.30 9.16 7.60
N ASP A 202 -13.59 8.29 6.87
CA ASP A 202 -12.24 7.85 7.22
C ASP A 202 -11.26 9.02 7.25
N ALA A 203 -11.31 9.92 6.26
CA ALA A 203 -10.48 11.11 6.20
C ALA A 203 -10.78 12.06 7.37
N ALA A 204 -12.05 12.29 7.69
CA ALA A 204 -12.47 13.11 8.85
C ALA A 204 -12.02 12.48 10.18
N THR A 205 -12.03 11.15 10.29
CA THR A 205 -11.56 10.41 11.46
C THR A 205 -10.05 10.62 11.67
N VAL A 206 -9.25 10.46 10.61
CA VAL A 206 -7.80 10.65 10.67
C VAL A 206 -7.45 12.10 11.02
N GLU A 207 -8.14 13.07 10.42
CA GLU A 207 -7.95 14.50 10.70
C GLU A 207 -8.30 14.83 12.15
N TYR A 208 -9.43 14.31 12.67
CA TYR A 208 -9.87 14.54 14.05
C TYR A 208 -8.90 13.96 15.07
N ILE A 209 -8.45 12.70 14.85
CA ILE A 209 -7.50 12.03 15.76
C ILE A 209 -6.11 12.69 15.67
N GLY A 210 -5.63 12.97 14.45
CA GLY A 210 -4.32 13.59 14.24
C GLY A 210 -4.24 15.03 14.79
N GLY A 211 -5.37 15.75 14.80
CA GLY A 211 -5.48 17.11 15.32
C GLY A 211 -5.99 17.21 16.75
N ILE A 212 -6.15 16.09 17.48
CA ILE A 212 -6.84 16.09 18.79
C ILE A 212 -6.16 16.99 19.84
N GLU A 213 -4.86 17.10 19.78
CA GLU A 213 -4.09 17.97 20.67
C GLU A 213 -4.45 19.45 20.44
N VAL A 214 -4.47 19.87 19.18
CA VAL A 214 -4.88 21.24 18.77
C VAL A 214 -6.33 21.49 19.17
N VAL A 215 -7.23 20.55 18.89
CA VAL A 215 -8.65 20.64 19.24
C VAL A 215 -8.83 20.85 20.75
N LYS A 216 -8.09 20.11 21.58
CA LYS A 216 -8.15 20.23 23.05
C LYS A 216 -7.53 21.55 23.55
N THR A 217 -6.35 21.90 23.03
CA THR A 217 -5.59 23.10 23.48
C THR A 217 -6.37 24.39 23.18
N PHE A 218 -7.00 24.48 22.00
CA PHE A 218 -7.74 25.67 21.58
C PHE A 218 -9.25 25.60 21.84
N ASN A 219 -9.71 24.58 22.57
CA ASN A 219 -11.11 24.37 22.91
C ASN A 219 -12.06 24.38 21.67
N GLN A 220 -11.57 23.86 20.55
CA GLN A 220 -12.33 23.76 19.28
C GLN A 220 -13.09 22.43 19.15
N GLY A 221 -13.35 21.76 20.27
CA GLY A 221 -13.97 20.44 20.31
C GLY A 221 -15.31 20.38 19.60
N GLU A 222 -16.17 21.39 19.79
CA GLU A 222 -17.51 21.43 19.19
C GLU A 222 -17.45 21.53 17.65
N ARG A 223 -16.60 22.40 17.08
CA ARG A 223 -16.50 22.60 15.64
C ARG A 223 -15.84 21.42 14.91
N SER A 224 -14.76 20.90 15.45
CA SER A 224 -14.06 19.73 14.88
C SER A 224 -14.89 18.47 15.03
N TYR A 225 -15.58 18.31 16.16
CA TYR A 225 -16.54 17.22 16.38
C TYR A 225 -17.71 17.29 15.40
N LYS A 226 -18.22 18.48 15.09
CA LYS A 226 -19.31 18.65 14.13
C LYS A 226 -18.91 18.17 12.74
N LYS A 227 -17.73 18.54 12.24
CA LYS A 227 -17.22 18.05 10.93
C LYS A 227 -17.18 16.51 10.87
N TYR A 228 -16.67 15.90 11.93
CA TYR A 228 -16.65 14.44 12.05
C TYR A 228 -18.05 13.84 12.13
N ALA A 229 -18.92 14.40 12.97
CA ALA A 229 -20.29 13.94 13.13
C ALA A 229 -21.09 14.06 11.82
N ASP A 230 -20.92 15.15 11.07
CA ASP A 230 -21.55 15.35 9.75
C ASP A 230 -21.08 14.27 8.75
N ALA A 231 -19.79 13.94 8.73
CA ALA A 231 -19.24 12.87 7.87
C ALA A 231 -19.79 11.48 8.25
N VAL A 232 -19.93 11.20 9.54
CA VAL A 232 -20.55 9.95 10.04
C VAL A 232 -22.02 9.89 9.63
N ALA A 233 -22.78 11.00 9.79
CA ALA A 233 -24.19 11.07 9.42
C ALA A 233 -24.38 10.92 7.89
N GLU A 234 -23.48 11.51 7.08
CA GLU A 234 -23.49 11.33 5.63
C GLU A 234 -23.26 9.85 5.25
N ASN A 235 -22.29 9.18 5.88
CA ASN A 235 -22.01 7.76 5.64
C ASN A 235 -23.19 6.87 6.06
N GLU A 236 -23.82 7.14 7.22
CA GLU A 236 -25.04 6.47 7.65
C GLU A 236 -26.16 6.65 6.62
N THR A 237 -26.43 7.89 6.22
CA THR A 237 -27.48 8.23 5.24
C THR A 237 -27.25 7.54 3.90
N ALA A 238 -25.99 7.53 3.41
CA ALA A 238 -25.63 6.87 2.16
C ALA A 238 -25.89 5.36 2.24
N LYS A 239 -25.46 4.70 3.32
CA LYS A 239 -25.69 3.27 3.58
C LYS A 239 -27.16 2.93 3.75
N ALA A 240 -27.90 3.72 4.55
CA ALA A 240 -29.33 3.52 4.77
C ALA A 240 -30.13 3.69 3.47
N THR A 241 -29.79 4.68 2.66
CA THR A 241 -30.42 4.90 1.34
C THR A 241 -30.14 3.75 0.40
N TRP A 242 -28.90 3.31 0.30
CA TRP A 242 -28.51 2.15 -0.50
C TRP A 242 -29.25 0.89 -0.06
N PHE A 243 -29.28 0.63 1.25
CA PHE A 243 -29.97 -0.52 1.82
C PHE A 243 -31.48 -0.49 1.51
N LYS A 244 -32.17 0.64 1.71
CA LYS A 244 -33.59 0.80 1.39
C LYS A 244 -33.90 0.54 -0.08
N GLN A 245 -32.99 0.93 -0.98
CA GLN A 245 -33.18 0.77 -2.43
C GLN A 245 -32.91 -0.64 -2.93
N THR A 246 -32.04 -1.40 -2.26
CA THR A 246 -31.60 -2.75 -2.70
C THR A 246 -32.27 -3.87 -1.93
N ASN A 247 -32.53 -3.68 -0.63
CA ASN A 247 -33.00 -4.75 0.26
C ASN A 247 -34.35 -5.37 -0.18
N GLY A 248 -35.26 -4.57 -0.70
CA GLY A 248 -36.55 -5.08 -1.20
C GLY A 248 -36.38 -6.13 -2.30
N TYR A 249 -35.55 -5.83 -3.29
CA TYR A 249 -35.20 -6.76 -4.37
C TYR A 249 -34.44 -7.97 -3.87
N TYR A 250 -33.46 -7.75 -2.97
CA TYR A 250 -32.67 -8.82 -2.36
C TYR A 250 -33.53 -9.83 -1.60
N VAL A 251 -34.36 -9.34 -0.65
CA VAL A 251 -35.23 -10.19 0.15
C VAL A 251 -36.26 -10.91 -0.72
N MET A 252 -36.87 -10.22 -1.69
CA MET A 252 -37.83 -10.84 -2.61
C MET A 252 -37.15 -11.91 -3.47
N GLY A 253 -35.97 -11.63 -4.04
CA GLY A 253 -35.20 -12.60 -4.81
C GLY A 253 -34.82 -13.83 -3.98
N LEU A 254 -34.31 -13.61 -2.75
CA LEU A 254 -33.96 -14.69 -1.85
C LEU A 254 -35.19 -15.54 -1.45
N SER A 255 -36.32 -14.91 -1.12
CA SER A 255 -37.56 -15.60 -0.74
C SER A 255 -38.10 -16.44 -1.92
N ILE A 256 -38.06 -15.92 -3.14
CA ILE A 256 -38.50 -16.64 -4.33
C ILE A 256 -37.57 -17.82 -4.65
N LEU A 257 -36.24 -17.61 -4.57
CA LEU A 257 -35.28 -18.69 -4.81
C LEU A 257 -35.48 -19.85 -3.82
N THR A 258 -35.75 -19.56 -2.54
CA THR A 258 -35.98 -20.58 -1.53
C THR A 258 -37.36 -21.22 -1.58
N ALA A 259 -38.31 -20.62 -2.32
CA ALA A 259 -39.69 -21.08 -2.43
C ALA A 259 -39.92 -22.23 -3.46
N THR A 260 -38.87 -22.98 -3.81
CA THR A 260 -38.93 -24.08 -4.80
C THR A 260 -40.02 -25.09 -4.48
N LEU A 261 -40.33 -25.34 -3.20
CA LEU A 261 -41.43 -26.23 -2.79
C LEU A 261 -42.81 -25.75 -3.19
N VAL A 262 -43.03 -24.44 -3.34
CA VAL A 262 -44.33 -23.87 -3.77
C VAL A 262 -44.72 -24.36 -5.17
N GLY A 263 -43.73 -24.66 -6.04
CA GLY A 263 -43.98 -25.28 -7.34
C GLY A 263 -43.99 -26.81 -7.29
N VAL A 264 -42.93 -27.38 -6.65
CA VAL A 264 -42.72 -28.84 -6.66
C VAL A 264 -43.80 -29.62 -5.90
N LEU A 265 -44.26 -29.10 -4.76
CA LEU A 265 -45.27 -29.80 -3.93
C LEU A 265 -46.64 -29.90 -4.59
N PRO A 266 -47.30 -28.82 -5.06
CA PRO A 266 -48.60 -28.92 -5.66
C PRO A 266 -48.60 -29.73 -6.98
N LEU A 267 -47.63 -29.45 -7.87
CA LEU A 267 -47.55 -30.18 -9.12
C LEU A 267 -47.16 -31.64 -8.90
N GLY A 268 -46.23 -31.91 -8.04
CA GLY A 268 -45.78 -33.24 -7.69
C GLY A 268 -46.90 -34.07 -7.06
N SER A 269 -47.66 -33.48 -6.13
CA SER A 269 -48.84 -34.12 -5.51
C SER A 269 -49.91 -34.41 -6.54
N TRP A 270 -50.19 -33.49 -7.48
CA TRP A 270 -51.13 -33.71 -8.58
C TRP A 270 -50.69 -34.84 -9.49
N LEU A 271 -49.41 -34.91 -9.88
CA LEU A 271 -48.84 -35.98 -10.67
C LEU A 271 -48.89 -37.33 -9.96
N PHE A 272 -48.69 -37.35 -8.65
CA PHE A 272 -48.79 -38.54 -7.80
C PHE A 272 -50.24 -39.05 -7.74
N ILE A 273 -51.23 -38.18 -7.45
CA ILE A 273 -52.63 -38.53 -7.40
C ILE A 273 -53.14 -39.09 -8.74
N ASN A 274 -52.61 -38.56 -9.85
CA ASN A 274 -52.94 -39.06 -11.21
C ASN A 274 -52.14 -40.32 -11.59
N GLY A 275 -51.37 -40.92 -10.69
CA GLY A 275 -50.60 -42.14 -10.93
C GLY A 275 -49.41 -41.97 -11.89
N SER A 276 -49.03 -40.71 -12.21
CA SER A 276 -47.96 -40.42 -13.17
C SER A 276 -46.56 -40.40 -12.54
N VAL A 277 -46.47 -40.32 -11.21
CA VAL A 277 -45.22 -40.32 -10.42
C VAL A 277 -45.45 -41.16 -9.18
N GLU A 278 -44.47 -41.97 -8.83
CA GLU A 278 -44.48 -42.78 -7.60
C GLU A 278 -44.14 -41.96 -6.35
N ALA A 279 -44.62 -42.37 -5.16
CA ALA A 279 -44.39 -41.69 -3.91
C ALA A 279 -42.88 -41.51 -3.58
N GLY A 280 -42.08 -42.57 -3.80
CA GLY A 280 -40.65 -42.53 -3.56
C GLY A 280 -39.93 -41.50 -4.45
N THR A 281 -40.32 -41.42 -5.72
CA THR A 281 -39.79 -40.43 -6.67
C THR A 281 -40.16 -39.02 -6.28
N LEU A 282 -41.44 -38.79 -5.89
CA LEU A 282 -41.91 -37.48 -5.44
C LEU A 282 -41.12 -36.98 -4.22
N ILE A 283 -40.99 -37.80 -3.18
CA ILE A 283 -40.25 -37.42 -1.94
C ILE A 283 -38.78 -37.14 -2.27
N THR A 284 -38.18 -37.95 -3.12
CA THR A 284 -36.79 -37.73 -3.56
C THR A 284 -36.64 -36.40 -4.29
N CYS A 285 -37.53 -36.08 -5.23
CA CYS A 285 -37.48 -34.80 -5.95
C CYS A 285 -37.64 -33.61 -5.01
N ILE A 286 -38.50 -33.72 -3.98
CA ILE A 286 -38.66 -32.69 -2.94
C ILE A 286 -37.32 -32.45 -2.21
N ILE A 287 -36.65 -33.50 -1.76
CA ILE A 287 -35.38 -33.42 -1.04
C ILE A 287 -34.29 -32.80 -1.91
N LEU A 288 -34.17 -33.22 -3.17
CA LEU A 288 -33.18 -32.68 -4.10
C LEU A 288 -33.47 -31.22 -4.48
N ALA A 289 -34.72 -30.85 -4.67
CA ALA A 289 -35.12 -29.49 -4.98
C ALA A 289 -34.76 -28.51 -3.83
N LEU A 290 -34.92 -28.93 -2.58
CA LEU A 290 -34.48 -28.16 -1.42
C LEU A 290 -32.95 -27.98 -1.38
N GLY A 291 -32.20 -29.02 -1.75
CA GLY A 291 -30.73 -28.99 -1.77
C GLY A 291 -30.14 -28.10 -2.86
N LEU A 292 -30.91 -27.83 -3.94
CA LEU A 292 -30.45 -27.10 -5.13
C LEU A 292 -30.14 -25.61 -4.85
N VAL A 293 -30.94 -24.98 -3.98
CA VAL A 293 -30.98 -23.51 -3.86
C VAL A 293 -29.80 -22.94 -3.07
N LYS A 294 -29.42 -23.58 -1.96
CA LYS A 294 -28.36 -23.08 -1.07
C LYS A 294 -27.01 -22.84 -1.79
N PRO A 295 -26.50 -23.78 -2.60
CA PRO A 295 -25.25 -23.55 -3.34
C PRO A 295 -25.37 -22.40 -4.35
N LEU A 296 -26.52 -22.24 -5.01
CA LEU A 296 -26.72 -21.14 -5.95
C LEU A 296 -26.69 -19.78 -5.26
N ILE A 297 -27.30 -19.64 -4.08
CA ILE A 297 -27.23 -18.41 -3.28
C ILE A 297 -25.80 -18.11 -2.88
N GLN A 298 -25.05 -19.11 -2.43
CA GLN A 298 -23.63 -18.97 -2.09
C GLN A 298 -22.79 -18.53 -3.29
N ALA A 299 -23.04 -19.11 -4.47
CA ALA A 299 -22.36 -18.69 -5.70
C ALA A 299 -22.62 -17.22 -6.06
N LEU A 300 -23.83 -16.71 -5.86
CA LEU A 300 -24.18 -15.30 -6.09
C LEU A 300 -23.44 -14.34 -5.13
N GLN A 301 -23.17 -14.75 -3.89
CA GLN A 301 -22.44 -13.91 -2.91
C GLN A 301 -21.00 -13.63 -3.35
N TYR A 302 -20.38 -14.48 -4.18
CA TYR A 302 -19.04 -14.22 -4.73
C TYR A 302 -18.98 -13.09 -5.76
N THR A 303 -20.12 -12.58 -6.24
CA THR A 303 -20.15 -11.42 -7.14
C THR A 303 -19.53 -10.18 -6.50
N ASP A 304 -19.86 -9.93 -5.22
CA ASP A 304 -19.26 -8.80 -4.45
C ASP A 304 -17.76 -9.01 -4.22
N SER A 305 -17.36 -10.26 -3.98
CA SER A 305 -15.94 -10.62 -3.81
C SER A 305 -15.15 -10.37 -5.11
N LEU A 306 -15.73 -10.69 -6.28
CA LEU A 306 -15.11 -10.42 -7.58
C LEU A 306 -14.92 -8.91 -7.81
N ALA A 307 -15.93 -8.10 -7.51
CA ALA A 307 -15.84 -6.64 -7.62
C ALA A 307 -14.77 -6.06 -6.69
N MET A 308 -14.67 -6.58 -5.47
CA MET A 308 -13.63 -6.19 -4.51
C MET A 308 -12.23 -6.58 -5.00
N VAL A 309 -12.04 -7.79 -5.52
CA VAL A 309 -10.77 -8.24 -6.11
C VAL A 309 -10.37 -7.34 -7.26
N ASP A 310 -11.29 -7.03 -8.19
CA ASP A 310 -11.03 -6.15 -9.33
C ASP A 310 -10.56 -4.76 -8.88
N SER A 311 -11.27 -4.13 -7.94
CA SER A 311 -10.90 -2.81 -7.42
C SER A 311 -9.56 -2.81 -6.68
N THR A 312 -9.28 -3.84 -5.88
CA THR A 312 -8.05 -4.00 -5.12
C THR A 312 -6.84 -4.22 -6.05
N VAL A 313 -6.99 -5.09 -7.03
CA VAL A 313 -5.91 -5.37 -7.99
C VAL A 313 -5.64 -4.17 -8.89
N LYS A 314 -6.64 -3.37 -9.24
CA LYS A 314 -6.46 -2.10 -9.95
C LYS A 314 -5.66 -1.09 -9.10
N GLU A 315 -5.96 -0.97 -7.82
CA GLU A 315 -5.21 -0.08 -6.92
C GLU A 315 -3.73 -0.49 -6.80
N VAL A 316 -3.47 -1.79 -6.69
CA VAL A 316 -2.11 -2.36 -6.72
C VAL A 316 -1.45 -2.12 -8.09
N GLY A 317 -2.19 -2.36 -9.18
CA GLY A 317 -1.72 -2.16 -10.55
C GLY A 317 -1.28 -0.72 -10.80
N ASN A 318 -2.07 0.26 -10.38
CA ASN A 318 -1.72 1.67 -10.51
C ASN A 318 -0.38 2.00 -9.83
N LEU A 319 -0.09 1.40 -8.68
CA LEU A 319 1.20 1.59 -8.00
C LEU A 319 2.35 0.87 -8.74
N LEU A 320 2.10 -0.31 -9.29
CA LEU A 320 3.10 -1.06 -10.07
C LEU A 320 3.39 -0.43 -11.43
N ASP A 321 2.44 0.31 -11.99
CA ASP A 321 2.56 1.03 -13.27
C ASP A 321 3.21 2.42 -13.13
N GLU A 322 3.49 2.89 -11.89
CA GLU A 322 4.21 4.14 -11.68
C GLU A 322 5.54 4.14 -12.45
N PRO A 323 5.91 5.27 -13.11
CA PRO A 323 7.14 5.36 -13.86
C PRO A 323 8.38 5.06 -13.01
N GLU A 324 9.28 4.24 -13.52
CA GLU A 324 10.59 3.97 -12.89
C GLU A 324 11.66 4.92 -13.43
N LEU A 325 12.67 5.19 -12.62
CA LEU A 325 13.85 5.89 -13.08
C LEU A 325 14.63 5.00 -14.06
N VAL A 326 14.64 5.40 -15.34
CA VAL A 326 15.44 4.72 -16.35
C VAL A 326 16.88 5.19 -16.24
N ARG A 327 17.75 4.32 -15.74
CA ARG A 327 19.19 4.61 -15.55
C ARG A 327 20.05 3.59 -16.24
N PRO A 328 21.27 3.97 -16.70
CA PRO A 328 22.26 3.01 -17.18
C PRO A 328 22.61 1.99 -16.11
N THR A 329 23.01 0.81 -16.51
CA THR A 329 23.54 -0.23 -15.62
C THR A 329 25.07 -0.16 -15.49
N GLU A 330 25.73 0.36 -16.50
CA GLU A 330 27.20 0.51 -16.52
C GLU A 330 27.64 1.76 -15.78
N ARG A 331 28.69 1.64 -14.98
CA ARG A 331 29.23 2.77 -14.20
C ARG A 331 29.75 3.87 -15.13
N ALA A 332 29.33 5.10 -14.87
CA ALA A 332 29.85 6.28 -15.58
C ALA A 332 31.27 6.61 -15.11
N VAL A 333 32.10 6.99 -16.05
CA VAL A 333 33.45 7.52 -15.76
C VAL A 333 33.33 9.02 -15.49
N LEU A 334 33.63 9.44 -14.28
CA LEU A 334 33.54 10.83 -13.85
C LEU A 334 34.92 11.45 -13.84
N ALA A 335 35.02 12.69 -14.28
CA ALA A 335 36.29 13.41 -14.26
C ALA A 335 36.67 13.82 -12.82
N ASP A 336 35.66 14.23 -12.04
CA ASP A 336 35.82 14.80 -10.70
C ASP A 336 34.58 14.64 -9.83
N ALA A 337 34.54 15.32 -8.67
CA ALA A 337 33.39 15.41 -7.78
C ALA A 337 32.85 16.86 -7.73
N ASP A 338 32.95 17.60 -8.84
CA ASP A 338 32.26 18.87 -9.02
C ASP A 338 30.79 18.65 -9.33
N VAL A 339 29.96 19.64 -9.01
CA VAL A 339 28.52 19.63 -9.31
C VAL A 339 28.17 20.87 -10.12
N SER A 340 27.49 20.72 -11.24
CA SER A 340 27.05 21.86 -12.05
C SER A 340 25.58 21.75 -12.44
N PHE A 341 24.93 22.91 -12.52
CA PHE A 341 23.58 23.11 -13.02
C PHE A 341 23.65 23.93 -14.31
N ASP A 342 22.98 23.48 -15.35
CA ASP A 342 22.98 24.12 -16.66
C ASP A 342 21.53 24.32 -17.11
N HIS A 343 21.01 25.54 -17.01
CA HIS A 343 19.66 25.98 -17.36
C HIS A 343 18.56 25.05 -16.79
N VAL A 344 18.69 24.64 -15.52
CA VAL A 344 17.80 23.67 -14.90
C VAL A 344 16.47 24.31 -14.54
N THR A 345 15.36 23.76 -15.09
CA THR A 345 13.99 24.01 -14.65
C THR A 345 13.44 22.83 -13.90
N PHE A 346 12.59 23.09 -12.92
CA PHE A 346 11.94 22.04 -12.17
C PHE A 346 10.58 22.48 -11.63
N ARG A 347 9.59 21.55 -11.63
CA ARG A 347 8.28 21.75 -11.01
C ARG A 347 7.89 20.57 -10.13
N TYR A 348 7.16 20.87 -9.07
CA TYR A 348 6.38 19.90 -8.31
C TYR A 348 4.97 19.88 -8.86
N LYS A 349 4.55 18.80 -9.52
CA LYS A 349 3.24 18.70 -10.19
C LYS A 349 3.02 19.91 -11.14
N GLU A 350 2.08 20.81 -10.77
CA GLU A 350 1.74 21.97 -11.60
C GLU A 350 2.53 23.24 -11.22
N THR A 351 3.30 23.22 -10.12
CA THR A 351 3.98 24.41 -9.61
C THR A 351 5.46 24.38 -10.00
N GLU A 352 5.86 25.30 -10.87
CA GLU A 352 7.28 25.51 -11.23
C GLU A 352 8.01 26.19 -10.05
N VAL A 353 9.17 25.64 -9.68
CA VAL A 353 9.97 26.06 -8.51
C VAL A 353 11.35 26.56 -8.91
N LEU A 354 11.94 26.04 -9.97
CA LEU A 354 13.24 26.48 -10.49
C LEU A 354 13.08 26.93 -11.95
N HIS A 355 13.62 28.10 -12.28
CA HIS A 355 13.39 28.80 -13.54
C HIS A 355 14.69 28.96 -14.37
N GLY A 356 15.28 27.85 -14.82
CA GLY A 356 16.47 27.85 -15.67
C GLY A 356 17.75 28.25 -14.92
N ILE A 357 17.96 27.72 -13.72
CA ILE A 357 19.13 28.06 -12.91
C ILE A 357 20.40 27.44 -13.47
N SER A 358 21.51 28.21 -13.40
CA SER A 358 22.84 27.76 -13.80
C SER A 358 23.87 28.23 -12.76
N PHE A 359 24.70 27.30 -12.28
CA PHE A 359 25.80 27.56 -11.35
C PHE A 359 26.70 26.34 -11.25
N ASP A 360 27.91 26.51 -10.68
CA ASP A 360 28.90 25.46 -10.43
C ASP A 360 29.29 25.42 -8.96
N CYS A 361 29.48 24.21 -8.43
CA CYS A 361 30.07 23.92 -7.12
C CYS A 361 31.42 23.25 -7.36
N ALA A 362 32.50 23.94 -6.99
CA ALA A 362 33.86 23.45 -7.21
C ALA A 362 34.19 22.23 -6.34
N LYS A 363 34.97 21.30 -6.88
CA LYS A 363 35.54 20.17 -6.12
C LYS A 363 36.29 20.64 -4.89
N ASN A 364 36.13 19.90 -3.79
CA ASN A 364 36.77 20.18 -2.50
C ASN A 364 36.49 21.59 -1.94
N GLY A 365 35.47 22.27 -2.45
CA GLY A 365 35.02 23.56 -1.99
C GLY A 365 33.69 23.49 -1.23
N MET A 366 33.43 24.54 -0.45
CA MET A 366 32.16 24.73 0.24
C MET A 366 31.29 25.72 -0.52
N THR A 367 30.16 25.26 -1.05
CA THR A 367 29.13 26.10 -1.65
C THR A 367 27.94 26.21 -0.71
N ALA A 368 27.59 27.41 -0.28
CA ALA A 368 26.42 27.67 0.53
C ALA A 368 25.25 28.19 -0.32
N ILE A 369 24.06 27.68 -0.09
CA ILE A 369 22.83 28.10 -0.76
C ILE A 369 21.95 28.82 0.27
N VAL A 370 21.65 30.10 0.03
CA VAL A 370 20.86 30.94 0.91
C VAL A 370 19.72 31.61 0.17
N GLY A 371 18.73 32.10 0.91
CA GLY A 371 17.59 32.81 0.34
C GLY A 371 16.32 32.68 1.20
N PRO A 372 15.26 33.38 0.87
CA PRO A 372 13.97 33.31 1.58
C PRO A 372 13.41 31.89 1.64
N SER A 373 12.48 31.65 2.59
CA SER A 373 11.74 30.39 2.63
C SER A 373 10.95 30.21 1.33
N GLY A 374 10.94 28.98 0.79
CA GLY A 374 10.26 28.68 -0.47
C GLY A 374 10.98 29.13 -1.75
N SER A 375 12.23 29.62 -1.68
CA SER A 375 12.97 30.06 -2.88
C SER A 375 13.52 28.92 -3.76
N GLY A 376 13.43 27.65 -3.37
CA GLY A 376 13.89 26.50 -4.13
C GLY A 376 15.18 25.84 -3.64
N LYS A 377 15.75 26.25 -2.52
CA LYS A 377 17.03 25.75 -1.97
C LYS A 377 17.05 24.23 -1.76
N SER A 378 16.10 23.68 -1.01
CA SER A 378 16.02 22.23 -0.78
C SER A 378 15.71 21.45 -2.06
N THR A 379 15.06 22.08 -3.04
CA THR A 379 14.85 21.48 -4.36
C THR A 379 16.17 21.27 -5.09
N ILE A 380 17.08 22.25 -5.05
CA ILE A 380 18.44 22.12 -5.61
C ILE A 380 19.17 20.93 -4.99
N ALA A 381 19.17 20.84 -3.66
CA ALA A 381 19.82 19.73 -2.94
C ALA A 381 19.25 18.36 -3.30
N ARG A 382 17.93 18.27 -3.46
CA ARG A 382 17.24 17.04 -3.83
C ARG A 382 17.51 16.63 -5.28
N LEU A 383 17.71 17.58 -6.19
CA LEU A 383 18.11 17.31 -7.58
C LEU A 383 19.55 16.79 -7.64
N ILE A 384 20.47 17.30 -6.81
CA ILE A 384 21.84 16.77 -6.71
C ILE A 384 21.82 15.31 -6.23
N ALA A 385 20.99 15.00 -5.25
CA ALA A 385 20.80 13.63 -4.74
C ALA A 385 20.00 12.73 -5.72
N SER A 386 19.56 13.26 -6.86
CA SER A 386 18.72 12.55 -7.84
C SER A 386 17.43 11.98 -7.26
N PHE A 387 16.86 12.66 -6.25
CA PHE A 387 15.54 12.31 -5.69
C PHE A 387 14.42 12.68 -6.67
N TRP A 388 14.65 13.69 -7.49
CA TRP A 388 13.84 14.11 -8.63
C TRP A 388 14.74 14.32 -9.85
N GLU A 389 14.13 14.41 -11.01
CA GLU A 389 14.82 14.77 -12.26
C GLU A 389 14.41 16.17 -12.69
N ALA A 390 15.35 16.90 -13.30
CA ALA A 390 15.08 18.19 -13.90
C ALA A 390 14.10 18.05 -15.07
N GLU A 391 13.16 19.00 -15.19
CA GLU A 391 12.23 19.04 -16.32
C GLU A 391 12.96 19.44 -17.63
N SER A 392 13.83 20.45 -17.53
CA SER A 392 14.72 20.83 -18.61
C SER A 392 16.09 21.22 -18.05
N GLY A 393 17.08 21.35 -18.93
CA GLY A 393 18.46 21.53 -18.53
C GLY A 393 19.10 20.24 -18.02
N CYS A 394 20.23 20.34 -17.36
CA CYS A 394 20.91 19.18 -16.81
C CYS A 394 21.67 19.51 -15.52
N VAL A 395 21.63 18.57 -14.58
CA VAL A 395 22.48 18.52 -13.38
C VAL A 395 23.61 17.56 -13.70
N ARG A 396 24.87 17.98 -13.53
CA ARG A 396 26.04 17.14 -13.77
C ARG A 396 26.84 16.90 -12.49
N ILE A 397 27.42 15.72 -12.41
CA ILE A 397 28.43 15.34 -11.41
C ILE A 397 29.67 14.87 -12.17
N GLY A 398 30.81 15.49 -11.95
CA GLY A 398 32.03 15.14 -12.66
C GLY A 398 31.93 15.32 -14.19
N GLY A 399 31.16 16.30 -14.64
CA GLY A 399 30.90 16.59 -16.05
C GLY A 399 29.84 15.68 -16.70
N VAL A 400 29.33 14.64 -15.99
CA VAL A 400 28.33 13.70 -16.53
C VAL A 400 26.95 14.05 -16.00
N ASP A 401 25.94 14.11 -16.88
CA ASP A 401 24.54 14.30 -16.49
C ASP A 401 24.10 13.19 -15.53
N VAL A 402 23.47 13.55 -14.40
CA VAL A 402 23.00 12.59 -13.37
C VAL A 402 22.05 11.54 -13.94
N ARG A 403 21.34 11.85 -15.04
CA ARG A 403 20.48 10.89 -15.74
C ARG A 403 21.26 9.75 -16.42
N ASN A 404 22.53 9.99 -16.72
CA ASN A 404 23.45 9.03 -17.34
C ASN A 404 24.36 8.33 -16.31
N ILE A 405 24.12 8.51 -15.02
CA ILE A 405 24.83 7.84 -13.93
C ILE A 405 23.90 6.80 -13.30
N PRO A 406 24.33 5.54 -13.10
CA PRO A 406 23.53 4.55 -12.35
C PRO A 406 23.15 5.06 -10.97
N LEU A 407 21.90 4.83 -10.54
CA LEU A 407 21.42 5.30 -9.24
C LEU A 407 22.29 4.80 -8.07
N PRO A 408 22.75 3.52 -8.01
CA PRO A 408 23.67 3.08 -6.96
C PRO A 408 24.97 3.89 -6.92
N GLN A 409 25.52 4.29 -8.09
CA GLN A 409 26.72 5.12 -8.15
C GLN A 409 26.47 6.53 -7.64
N ILE A 410 25.30 7.14 -7.92
CA ILE A 410 24.93 8.45 -7.34
C ILE A 410 24.84 8.31 -5.81
N MET A 411 24.21 7.23 -5.34
CA MET A 411 24.11 6.98 -3.90
C MET A 411 25.47 6.76 -3.22
N GLU A 412 26.48 6.23 -3.90
CA GLU A 412 27.86 6.17 -3.41
C GLU A 412 28.52 7.55 -3.39
N LEU A 413 28.28 8.37 -4.42
CA LEU A 413 28.92 9.67 -4.61
C LEU A 413 28.38 10.76 -3.68
N VAL A 414 27.09 10.72 -3.34
CA VAL A 414 26.41 11.78 -2.61
C VAL A 414 25.96 11.29 -1.23
N SER A 415 26.39 11.93 -0.17
CA SER A 415 25.79 11.83 1.16
C SER A 415 24.83 12.99 1.38
N TYR A 416 23.56 12.67 1.62
CA TYR A 416 22.52 13.67 1.89
C TYR A 416 22.08 13.59 3.36
N VAL A 417 22.25 14.70 4.08
CA VAL A 417 21.74 14.87 5.44
C VAL A 417 20.53 15.78 5.39
N SER A 418 19.35 15.21 5.58
CA SER A 418 18.08 15.93 5.54
C SER A 418 17.79 16.68 6.83
N GLN A 419 16.83 17.60 6.77
CA GLN A 419 16.27 18.28 7.94
C GLN A 419 15.61 17.29 8.90
N ASP A 420 14.85 16.30 8.34
CA ASP A 420 14.21 15.22 9.09
C ASP A 420 15.22 14.08 9.32
N ASN A 421 15.83 14.06 10.48
CA ASN A 421 16.83 13.06 10.85
C ASN A 421 16.17 11.77 11.35
N PHE A 422 15.64 10.96 10.43
CA PHE A 422 14.97 9.71 10.76
C PHE A 422 15.93 8.64 11.27
N LEU A 423 15.59 8.03 12.40
CA LEU A 423 16.28 6.85 12.94
C LEU A 423 15.33 5.65 12.94
N PHE A 424 15.84 4.50 12.51
CA PHE A 424 15.10 3.24 12.60
C PHE A 424 15.00 2.78 14.05
N HIS A 425 14.00 1.99 14.38
CA HIS A 425 13.87 1.32 15.67
C HIS A 425 14.91 0.18 15.80
N LEU A 426 16.16 0.58 15.79
CA LEU A 426 17.36 -0.23 15.92
C LEU A 426 18.25 0.39 16.99
N SER A 427 19.33 -0.31 17.39
CA SER A 427 20.35 0.31 18.26
C SER A 427 21.00 1.51 17.57
N ILE A 428 21.57 2.41 18.35
CA ILE A 428 22.33 3.56 17.82
C ILE A 428 23.49 3.08 16.94
N ARG A 429 24.17 2.01 17.35
CA ARG A 429 25.23 1.34 16.58
C ARG A 429 24.73 0.99 15.17
N GLU A 430 23.63 0.25 15.08
CA GLU A 430 23.08 -0.17 13.79
C GLU A 430 22.55 1.01 12.97
N ASN A 431 22.01 2.03 13.63
CA ASN A 431 21.62 3.26 12.97
C ASN A 431 22.80 3.98 12.31
N ILE A 432 23.98 4.01 12.93
CA ILE A 432 25.20 4.58 12.33
C ILE A 432 25.74 3.65 11.24
N ARG A 433 25.71 2.33 11.44
CA ARG A 433 26.18 1.31 10.47
C ARG A 433 25.45 1.37 9.13
N ILE A 434 24.23 1.91 9.06
CA ILE A 434 23.52 2.15 7.79
C ILE A 434 24.39 2.92 6.77
N GLY A 435 25.27 3.81 7.24
CA GLY A 435 26.20 4.55 6.37
C GLY A 435 27.19 3.64 5.61
N LYS A 436 27.60 2.53 6.23
CA LYS A 436 28.51 1.51 5.66
C LYS A 436 28.22 0.17 6.35
N PRO A 437 27.42 -0.73 5.72
CA PRO A 437 26.97 -1.98 6.34
C PRO A 437 28.09 -2.89 6.85
N GLU A 438 29.27 -2.86 6.20
CA GLU A 438 30.44 -3.68 6.55
C GLU A 438 31.38 -3.00 7.55
N ALA A 439 30.97 -1.84 8.13
CA ALA A 439 31.81 -1.12 9.08
C ALA A 439 31.99 -1.91 10.39
N THR A 440 33.23 -1.93 10.84
CA THR A 440 33.58 -2.44 12.16
C THR A 440 33.09 -1.51 13.26
N ASP A 441 32.96 -2.01 14.49
CA ASP A 441 32.56 -1.19 15.64
C ASP A 441 33.54 -0.06 15.89
N ALA A 442 34.84 -0.29 15.66
CA ALA A 442 35.87 0.75 15.77
C ALA A 442 35.67 1.89 14.75
N GLU A 443 35.27 1.59 13.51
CA GLU A 443 34.93 2.59 12.49
C GLU A 443 33.69 3.38 12.89
N ILE A 444 32.69 2.74 13.46
CA ILE A 444 31.46 3.37 13.97
C ILE A 444 31.77 4.34 15.08
N GLU A 445 32.58 3.92 16.09
CA GLU A 445 33.00 4.80 17.18
C GLU A 445 33.85 5.97 16.67
N ALA A 446 34.74 5.73 15.71
CA ALA A 446 35.57 6.80 15.13
C ALA A 446 34.68 7.83 14.38
N ALA A 447 33.67 7.38 13.66
CA ALA A 447 32.67 8.25 13.00
C ALA A 447 31.85 9.03 14.06
N ALA A 448 31.43 8.37 15.13
CA ALA A 448 30.68 8.98 16.21
C ALA A 448 31.50 10.05 16.96
N LYS A 449 32.80 9.82 17.19
CA LYS A 449 33.72 10.82 17.76
C LYS A 449 33.86 12.04 16.87
N LYS A 450 34.03 11.84 15.55
CA LYS A 450 34.09 12.94 14.57
C LYS A 450 32.77 13.71 14.48
N ALA A 451 31.64 13.05 14.68
CA ALA A 451 30.32 13.67 14.72
C ALA A 451 29.93 14.22 16.08
N SER A 452 30.86 14.26 17.05
CA SER A 452 30.62 14.72 18.43
C SER A 452 29.39 14.08 19.10
N CYS A 453 29.13 12.80 18.79
CA CYS A 453 28.03 12.04 19.37
C CYS A 453 28.49 10.89 20.29
N HIS A 454 29.80 10.59 20.34
CA HIS A 454 30.32 9.50 21.15
C HIS A 454 30.03 9.68 22.65
N ASP A 455 30.24 10.87 23.19
CA ASP A 455 30.16 11.11 24.63
C ASP A 455 28.75 10.93 25.16
N PHE A 456 27.73 11.48 24.45
CA PHE A 456 26.35 11.28 24.88
C PHE A 456 25.91 9.82 24.70
N ILE A 457 26.34 9.14 23.61
CA ILE A 457 26.04 7.73 23.40
C ILE A 457 26.63 6.87 24.52
N ALA A 458 27.89 7.12 24.89
CA ALA A 458 28.56 6.39 25.94
C ALA A 458 27.96 6.64 27.35
N ALA A 459 27.30 7.77 27.55
CA ALA A 459 26.57 8.10 28.77
C ALA A 459 25.18 7.44 28.89
N LEU A 460 24.65 6.86 27.81
CA LEU A 460 23.39 6.12 27.86
C LEU A 460 23.54 4.79 28.61
N PRO A 461 22.48 4.25 29.23
CA PRO A 461 22.57 3.03 30.04
C PRO A 461 23.12 1.81 29.28
N GLU A 462 22.81 1.67 28.01
CA GLU A 462 23.27 0.58 27.14
C GLU A 462 24.28 1.06 26.08
N GLY A 463 24.76 2.31 26.19
CA GLY A 463 25.72 2.90 25.26
C GLY A 463 25.25 2.81 23.80
N TYR A 464 26.11 2.30 22.92
CA TYR A 464 25.81 2.10 21.49
C TYR A 464 24.70 1.11 21.21
N ASP A 465 24.34 0.21 22.12
CA ASP A 465 23.30 -0.79 21.96
C ASP A 465 21.92 -0.28 22.41
N THR A 466 21.85 0.96 22.91
CA THR A 466 20.59 1.64 23.22
C THR A 466 19.71 1.75 21.98
N LEU A 467 18.42 1.37 22.11
CA LEU A 467 17.44 1.49 21.05
C LEU A 467 17.02 2.95 20.85
N ALA A 468 17.06 3.42 19.61
CA ALA A 468 16.70 4.81 19.27
C ALA A 468 15.20 5.14 19.45
N GLY A 469 14.34 4.12 19.58
CA GLY A 469 12.89 4.28 19.59
C GLY A 469 12.32 4.50 18.17
N ASP A 470 10.99 4.59 18.08
CA ASP A 470 10.30 4.83 16.80
C ASP A 470 10.65 6.22 16.26
N ALA A 471 11.20 6.27 15.06
CA ALA A 471 11.71 7.49 14.42
C ALA A 471 12.72 8.27 15.29
N GLY A 472 13.39 7.61 16.24
CA GLY A 472 14.35 8.23 17.17
C GLY A 472 13.69 8.98 18.34
N SER A 473 12.49 8.58 18.75
CA SER A 473 11.70 9.24 19.81
C SER A 473 12.39 9.31 21.17
N HIS A 474 13.39 8.47 21.42
CA HIS A 474 14.15 8.46 22.68
C HIS A 474 15.29 9.48 22.71
N LEU A 475 15.54 10.20 21.62
CA LEU A 475 16.65 11.13 21.46
C LEU A 475 16.14 12.55 21.14
N SER A 476 16.88 13.55 21.59
CA SER A 476 16.66 14.96 21.24
C SER A 476 16.90 15.22 19.74
N GLY A 477 16.37 16.32 19.21
CA GLY A 477 16.60 16.72 17.81
C GLY A 477 18.07 16.83 17.43
N GLY A 478 18.89 17.44 18.31
CA GLY A 478 20.33 17.59 18.10
C GLY A 478 21.09 16.25 18.15
N GLU A 479 20.69 15.31 19.00
CA GLU A 479 21.30 13.99 19.09
C GLU A 479 21.00 13.17 17.82
N ARG A 480 19.75 13.18 17.34
CA ARG A 480 19.38 12.56 16.08
C ARG A 480 20.19 13.11 14.91
N GLN A 481 20.37 14.42 14.87
CA GLN A 481 21.15 15.10 13.84
C GLN A 481 22.63 14.67 13.86
N ARG A 482 23.26 14.63 15.03
CA ARG A 482 24.68 14.17 15.16
C ARG A 482 24.81 12.70 14.71
N ILE A 483 23.84 11.85 14.99
CA ILE A 483 23.82 10.47 14.46
C ILE A 483 23.72 10.45 12.94
N ALA A 484 22.88 11.32 12.34
CA ALA A 484 22.79 11.43 10.87
C ALA A 484 24.09 11.93 10.24
N ILE A 485 24.79 12.87 10.91
CA ILE A 485 26.13 13.30 10.51
C ILE A 485 27.14 12.15 10.64
N ALA A 486 27.09 11.35 11.72
CA ALA A 486 27.94 10.17 11.88
C ALA A 486 27.74 9.14 10.75
N ARG A 487 26.49 8.92 10.30
CA ARG A 487 26.19 8.11 9.09
C ARG A 487 26.90 8.66 7.85
N ALA A 488 26.83 9.97 7.63
CA ALA A 488 27.46 10.61 6.47
C ALA A 488 28.98 10.56 6.54
N ILE A 489 29.57 10.69 7.73
CA ILE A 489 31.02 10.52 7.96
C ILE A 489 31.45 9.09 7.67
N LEU A 490 30.71 8.10 8.17
CA LEU A 490 31.02 6.68 8.00
C LEU A 490 30.91 6.25 6.52
N LYS A 491 29.90 6.77 5.81
CA LYS A 491 29.70 6.55 4.37
C LYS A 491 30.85 7.10 3.52
N ASN A 492 31.43 8.22 3.94
CA ASN A 492 32.61 8.83 3.34
C ASN A 492 32.49 9.20 1.84
N SER A 493 31.32 9.65 1.39
CA SER A 493 31.09 10.09 0.00
C SER A 493 31.91 11.33 -0.36
N PRO A 494 32.34 11.50 -1.65
CA PRO A 494 33.08 12.67 -2.11
C PRO A 494 32.24 13.96 -2.14
N ILE A 495 30.92 13.86 -2.27
CA ILE A 495 29.99 14.99 -2.26
C ILE A 495 29.10 14.87 -1.00
N VAL A 496 28.96 15.95 -0.28
CA VAL A 496 28.10 16.03 0.92
C VAL A 496 27.11 17.17 0.73
N VAL A 497 25.84 16.85 0.89
CA VAL A 497 24.74 17.82 0.87
C VAL A 497 24.11 17.88 2.25
N LEU A 498 24.12 19.07 2.86
CA LEU A 498 23.50 19.33 4.17
C LEU A 498 22.29 20.24 3.99
N ASP A 499 21.09 19.72 4.25
CA ASP A 499 19.85 20.49 4.19
C ASP A 499 19.44 20.89 5.61
N GLU A 500 19.60 22.19 5.94
CA GLU A 500 19.18 22.79 7.21
C GLU A 500 19.75 22.12 8.49
N ALA A 501 21.04 21.90 8.53
CA ALA A 501 21.70 21.17 9.61
C ALA A 501 21.67 21.85 11.01
N THR A 502 20.99 22.99 11.22
CA THR A 502 21.06 23.75 12.50
C THR A 502 19.72 24.36 12.97
N ALA A 503 18.58 23.96 12.40
CA ALA A 503 17.30 24.66 12.60
C ALA A 503 16.70 24.58 14.01
N PHE A 504 17.04 23.57 14.80
CA PHE A 504 16.38 23.29 16.10
C PHE A 504 17.35 23.13 17.28
N THR A 505 18.53 23.77 17.23
CA THR A 505 19.54 23.57 18.26
C THR A 505 19.81 24.82 19.06
N ASP A 506 19.96 24.65 20.40
CA ASP A 506 20.43 25.67 21.31
C ASP A 506 21.85 26.14 20.92
N PRO A 507 22.28 27.37 21.28
CA PRO A 507 23.58 27.92 20.91
C PRO A 507 24.78 27.00 21.28
N GLU A 508 24.71 26.27 22.39
CA GLU A 508 25.74 25.32 22.79
C GLU A 508 25.85 24.12 21.88
N ASN A 509 24.71 23.59 21.46
CA ASN A 509 24.64 22.48 20.49
C ASN A 509 25.06 22.91 19.07
N GLU A 510 24.88 24.19 18.71
CA GLU A 510 25.30 24.72 17.41
C GLU A 510 26.83 24.63 17.25
N ALA A 511 27.61 25.02 18.24
CA ALA A 511 29.07 24.91 18.21
C ALA A 511 29.53 23.45 18.03
N VAL A 512 28.88 22.52 18.71
CA VAL A 512 29.16 21.09 18.61
C VAL A 512 28.83 20.55 17.21
N ILE A 513 27.71 20.95 16.63
CA ILE A 513 27.31 20.54 15.26
C ILE A 513 28.27 21.15 14.23
N GLN A 514 28.69 22.40 14.39
CA GLN A 514 29.71 23.02 13.53
C GLN A 514 31.04 22.25 13.55
N ALA A 515 31.49 21.83 14.73
CA ALA A 515 32.69 20.99 14.88
C ALA A 515 32.50 19.63 14.15
N SER A 516 31.30 19.05 14.24
CA SER A 516 30.96 17.80 13.56
C SER A 516 30.97 17.95 12.03
N ILE A 517 30.42 19.07 11.51
CA ILE A 517 30.46 19.41 10.09
C ILE A 517 31.90 19.61 9.60
N ALA A 518 32.73 20.29 10.36
CA ALA A 518 34.14 20.47 10.02
C ALA A 518 34.89 19.13 9.87
N GLY A 519 34.57 18.14 10.70
CA GLY A 519 35.08 16.76 10.57
C GLY A 519 34.60 16.01 9.35
N LEU A 520 33.45 16.41 8.78
CA LEU A 520 32.84 15.79 7.57
C LEU A 520 33.45 16.34 6.27
N VAL A 521 33.91 17.58 6.26
CA VAL A 521 34.17 18.40 5.05
C VAL A 521 35.59 18.22 4.48
N ALA A 522 36.58 17.77 5.26
CA ALA A 522 37.97 17.75 4.84
C ALA A 522 38.18 16.97 3.52
N GLY A 523 38.52 17.68 2.42
CA GLY A 523 38.81 17.12 1.10
C GLY A 523 37.57 16.66 0.33
N LYS A 524 36.38 17.19 0.62
CA LYS A 524 35.11 16.86 -0.05
C LYS A 524 34.43 18.10 -0.63
N THR A 525 33.59 17.88 -1.63
CA THR A 525 32.69 18.92 -2.14
C THR A 525 31.50 19.04 -1.20
N LEU A 526 31.36 20.17 -0.54
CA LEU A 526 30.30 20.44 0.43
C LEU A 526 29.28 21.42 -0.12
N ILE A 527 28.02 21.06 -0.06
CA ILE A 527 26.88 21.92 -0.42
C ILE A 527 25.99 22.06 0.81
N VAL A 528 25.83 23.29 1.29
CA VAL A 528 25.09 23.59 2.53
C VAL A 528 23.89 24.47 2.20
N ILE A 529 22.69 24.01 2.55
CA ILE A 529 21.53 24.89 2.60
C ILE A 529 21.50 25.52 3.99
N ALA A 530 21.75 26.82 4.05
CA ALA A 530 21.88 27.51 5.31
C ALA A 530 20.66 28.37 5.63
N HIS A 531 20.10 28.15 6.82
CA HIS A 531 19.15 29.06 7.45
C HIS A 531 19.84 30.04 8.40
N ARG A 532 21.04 29.71 8.89
CA ARG A 532 21.88 30.57 9.72
C ARG A 532 23.10 31.05 8.95
N LEU A 533 23.10 32.33 8.59
CA LEU A 533 24.18 32.93 7.78
C LEU A 533 25.52 32.98 8.48
N SER A 534 25.57 32.96 9.81
CA SER A 534 26.84 32.93 10.59
C SER A 534 27.68 31.67 10.31
N THR A 535 27.06 30.58 9.85
CA THR A 535 27.75 29.30 9.64
C THR A 535 28.47 29.22 8.28
N ILE A 536 28.16 30.12 7.37
CA ILE A 536 28.60 30.06 5.96
C ILE A 536 29.51 31.24 5.56
N THR A 537 29.92 32.09 6.50
CA THR A 537 30.82 33.22 6.22
C THR A 537 32.17 32.81 5.64
N LYS A 538 32.58 31.54 5.86
CA LYS A 538 33.81 30.96 5.33
C LYS A 538 33.59 30.09 4.08
N ALA A 539 32.39 30.12 3.49
CA ALA A 539 32.11 29.38 2.25
C ALA A 539 32.92 29.98 1.09
N ASP A 540 33.47 29.10 0.27
CA ASP A 540 34.20 29.51 -0.94
C ASP A 540 33.27 30.20 -1.96
N LYS A 541 32.01 29.80 -1.96
CA LYS A 541 30.96 30.38 -2.80
C LYS A 541 29.62 30.38 -2.07
N ILE A 542 28.90 31.48 -2.16
CA ILE A 542 27.52 31.61 -1.66
C ILE A 542 26.61 31.88 -2.85
N LEU A 543 25.57 31.08 -3.00
CA LEU A 543 24.49 31.27 -3.98
C LEU A 543 23.27 31.85 -3.28
N VAL A 544 22.85 33.03 -3.71
CA VAL A 544 21.62 33.68 -3.23
C VAL A 544 20.48 33.31 -4.16
N VAL A 545 19.54 32.50 -3.69
CA VAL A 545 18.39 32.03 -4.48
C VAL A 545 17.14 32.79 -4.07
N ASP A 546 16.48 33.39 -5.05
CA ASP A 546 15.19 34.06 -4.86
C ASP A 546 14.19 33.62 -5.93
N LYS A 547 13.01 33.22 -5.50
CA LYS A 547 11.88 32.85 -6.39
C LYS A 547 12.32 31.93 -7.53
N GLY A 548 13.08 30.90 -7.22
CA GLY A 548 13.52 29.91 -8.21
C GLY A 548 14.65 30.34 -9.15
N ASN A 549 15.28 31.49 -8.92
CA ASN A 549 16.39 32.01 -9.72
C ASN A 549 17.64 32.22 -8.83
N VAL A 550 18.83 32.15 -9.44
CA VAL A 550 20.07 32.61 -8.80
C VAL A 550 20.14 34.13 -8.91
N ALA A 551 19.87 34.83 -7.81
CA ALA A 551 19.85 36.28 -7.75
C ALA A 551 21.25 36.91 -7.66
N ALA A 552 22.19 36.22 -6.97
CA ALA A 552 23.59 36.63 -6.87
C ALA A 552 24.46 35.44 -6.47
N GLU A 553 25.75 35.51 -6.82
CA GLU A 553 26.75 34.55 -6.36
C GLU A 553 28.07 35.25 -6.05
N GLY A 554 28.82 34.75 -5.09
CA GLY A 554 30.12 35.32 -4.68
C GLY A 554 30.50 34.87 -3.27
N THR A 555 31.58 35.44 -2.74
CA THR A 555 31.99 35.28 -1.33
C THR A 555 31.12 36.11 -0.40
N HIS A 556 31.23 35.88 0.91
CA HIS A 556 30.52 36.65 1.94
C HIS A 556 30.79 38.16 1.81
N GLU A 557 32.07 38.56 1.64
CA GLU A 557 32.45 39.96 1.54
C GLU A 557 31.93 40.61 0.26
N GLU A 558 32.07 39.95 -0.88
CA GLU A 558 31.56 40.43 -2.19
C GLU A 558 30.03 40.62 -2.16
N LEU A 559 29.30 39.66 -1.59
CA LEU A 559 27.85 39.75 -1.52
C LEU A 559 27.35 40.83 -0.54
N LEU A 560 28.09 41.11 0.50
CA LEU A 560 27.82 42.25 1.38
C LEU A 560 28.01 43.60 0.66
N GLU A 561 28.77 43.66 -0.43
CA GLU A 561 28.93 44.88 -1.21
C GLU A 561 27.96 44.95 -2.40
N THR A 562 27.72 43.83 -3.06
CA THR A 562 27.03 43.78 -4.36
C THR A 562 25.56 43.41 -4.29
N SER A 563 25.11 42.60 -3.31
CA SER A 563 23.74 42.07 -3.25
C SER A 563 22.90 42.71 -2.15
N ASN A 564 21.89 43.46 -2.53
CA ASN A 564 20.95 44.06 -1.56
C ASN A 564 20.15 42.96 -0.83
N LEU A 565 19.72 41.90 -1.53
CA LEU A 565 19.00 40.79 -0.93
C LEU A 565 19.85 40.07 0.13
N TYR A 566 21.14 39.83 -0.15
CA TYR A 566 22.03 39.21 0.82
C TYR A 566 22.24 40.10 2.04
N LYS A 567 22.40 41.41 1.85
CA LYS A 567 22.49 42.38 2.96
C LYS A 567 21.27 42.37 3.87
N GLU A 568 20.08 42.30 3.26
CA GLU A 568 18.82 42.23 4.02
C GLU A 568 18.74 40.93 4.83
N LEU A 569 19.05 39.79 4.21
CA LEU A 569 19.07 38.49 4.90
C LEU A 569 20.09 38.48 6.05
N TRP A 570 21.27 39.06 5.82
CA TRP A 570 22.32 39.18 6.85
C TRP A 570 21.88 40.06 8.03
N ARG A 571 21.31 41.25 7.73
CA ARG A 571 20.78 42.16 8.75
C ARG A 571 19.67 41.50 9.59
N ALA A 572 18.73 40.85 8.93
CA ALA A 572 17.64 40.15 9.61
C ALA A 572 18.19 39.03 10.55
N HIS A 573 19.24 38.34 10.12
CA HIS A 573 19.89 37.31 10.91
C HIS A 573 20.61 37.91 12.16
N MET A 574 21.31 39.02 12.00
CA MET A 574 22.04 39.69 13.10
C MET A 574 21.10 40.31 14.12
N GLN A 575 20.01 40.97 13.67
CA GLN A 575 18.98 41.52 14.56
C GLN A 575 18.26 40.44 15.38
N GLY A 576 18.01 39.27 14.81
CA GLY A 576 17.47 38.13 15.55
C GLY A 576 18.42 37.59 16.62
N LYS A 577 19.72 37.79 16.45
CA LYS A 577 20.74 37.38 17.44
C LYS A 577 20.86 38.36 18.61
N ASP A 578 20.85 39.66 18.30
CA ASP A 578 20.90 40.74 19.30
C ASP A 578 19.70 40.69 20.27
N THR A 579 18.49 40.44 19.71
CA THR A 579 17.28 40.29 20.55
C THR A 579 17.26 39.02 21.38
N ALA A 580 17.97 37.97 21.00
CA ALA A 580 18.10 36.75 21.81
C ALA A 580 19.13 36.89 22.95
N GLU A 581 20.15 37.71 22.78
CA GLU A 581 21.15 38.02 23.83
C GLU A 581 20.64 39.03 24.88
N GLU A 582 19.63 39.88 24.53
CA GLU A 582 19.01 40.81 25.49
C GLU A 582 17.93 40.17 26.38
N VAL A 583 17.51 38.94 26.11
CA VAL A 583 16.46 38.23 26.87
C VAL A 583 17.01 37.16 27.81
N VAL A 584 18.32 36.98 27.88
CA VAL A 584 19.05 36.16 28.87
C VAL A 584 19.68 37.09 29.87
#